data_c78aaa98f1cf4c41e3bece7cade6767f
#
_entry.id   c78aaa98f1cf4c41e3bece7cade6767f
#
_cell.length_a   1.000
_cell.length_b   1.000
_cell.length_c   1.000
_cell.angle_alpha   90.00
_cell.angle_beta   90.00
_cell.angle_gamma   90.00
#
_symmetry.space_group_name_H-M   'P 1'
#
loop_
_entity.id
_entity.type
_entity.pdbx_description
1 polymer ?
#
loop_
_entity_poly.entity_id
_entity_poly.type
_entity_poly.pdbx_seq_one_letter_code
_entity_poly.pdbx_strand_id
1 'polypeptide(L)'
;MTRTILCSLLLLVALTSCVSKKKYMAIQASNATLNDKLQECNEGLDKCNNDKANLQTSIDHLKSQVSEMSVTNQALLNNVGNMATLSTQEAANLEKSLESIKEKDLQIRTMHDALTKKDSVTLALVISLKSSLGNLNDTDVVVNVEKSVVFISLSDKMLFPSGSTTISPRAKEVLSKVATVVNDKPEMEVLVEGHTDDVPIAKDCIKDNWDLSVLRATSITRVLTQELGVAPGRVTAGGRGQYVPLVANDTPENRSTNRRTRIVILPKMDQFYNMIEDGLKKASGE
;
A
#
# COMPACT_ATOMS: atom_id res chain seq x y z
N MET A 1 67.00 -11.92 37.99
CA MET A 1 65.66 -11.98 38.59
C MET A 1 64.64 -11.02 37.96
N THR A 2 65.02 -9.82 37.56
CA THR A 2 64.06 -8.81 37.00
C THR A 2 63.52 -9.13 35.61
N ARG A 3 64.22 -9.84 34.73
CA ARG A 3 63.78 -10.22 33.37
C ARG A 3 62.71 -11.32 33.34
N THR A 4 62.76 -12.24 34.28
CA THR A 4 61.79 -13.33 34.39
C THR A 4 60.46 -12.85 34.96
N ILE A 5 60.47 -11.87 35.84
CA ILE A 5 59.25 -11.27 36.41
C ILE A 5 58.55 -10.41 35.36
N LEU A 6 59.29 -9.71 34.50
CA LEU A 6 58.68 -8.91 33.41
C LEU A 6 58.02 -9.78 32.35
N CYS A 7 58.61 -10.93 32.01
CA CYS A 7 58.00 -11.90 31.07
C CYS A 7 56.75 -12.56 31.65
N SER A 8 56.74 -12.90 32.94
CA SER A 8 55.54 -13.49 33.56
C SER A 8 54.40 -12.48 33.70
N LEU A 9 54.70 -11.19 33.93
CA LEU A 9 53.68 -10.13 33.97
C LEU A 9 53.09 -9.85 32.59
N LEU A 10 53.86 -9.90 31.51
CA LEU A 10 53.40 -9.77 30.15
C LEU A 10 52.51 -10.97 29.72
N LEU A 11 52.84 -12.19 30.20
CA LEU A 11 52.04 -13.37 29.91
C LEU A 11 50.68 -13.36 30.65
N LEU A 12 50.63 -12.80 31.87
CA LEU A 12 49.37 -12.68 32.63
C LEU A 12 48.39 -11.62 32.01
N VAL A 13 48.91 -10.53 31.44
CA VAL A 13 48.07 -9.52 30.75
C VAL A 13 47.50 -10.07 29.43
N ALA A 14 48.19 -11.01 28.77
CA ALA A 14 47.68 -11.65 27.55
C ALA A 14 46.50 -12.60 27.81
N LEU A 15 46.32 -13.07 29.04
CA LEU A 15 45.28 -14.04 29.39
C LEU A 15 43.94 -13.38 29.80
N THR A 16 43.93 -12.09 30.05
CA THR A 16 42.69 -11.37 30.45
C THR A 16 41.89 -10.80 29.27
N SER A 17 42.37 -10.97 28.04
CA SER A 17 41.69 -10.46 26.82
C SER A 17 40.91 -11.52 26.05
N CYS A 18 40.60 -12.67 26.66
CA CYS A 18 39.78 -13.66 25.97
C CYS A 18 38.27 -13.36 26.18
N VAL A 19 37.74 -12.42 25.43
CA VAL A 19 36.34 -12.49 25.13
C VAL A 19 36.07 -13.86 24.47
N SER A 20 35.25 -14.66 25.10
CA SER A 20 34.89 -15.98 24.59
C SER A 20 34.56 -15.88 23.10
N LYS A 21 35.24 -16.62 22.22
CA LYS A 21 35.03 -16.66 20.77
C LYS A 21 33.52 -16.75 20.43
N LYS A 22 32.78 -17.44 21.27
CA LYS A 22 31.31 -17.56 21.17
C LYS A 22 30.58 -16.25 21.42
N LYS A 23 31.02 -15.42 22.38
CA LYS A 23 30.45 -14.08 22.61
C LYS A 23 30.81 -13.11 21.50
N TYR A 24 32.07 -13.19 21.02
CA TYR A 24 32.50 -12.34 19.89
C TYR A 24 31.71 -12.64 18.62
N MET A 25 31.54 -13.91 18.27
CA MET A 25 30.72 -14.33 17.12
C MET A 25 29.23 -13.95 17.29
N ALA A 26 28.69 -14.07 18.50
CA ALA A 26 27.31 -13.67 18.76
C ALA A 26 27.10 -12.14 18.60
N ILE A 27 28.07 -11.34 19.08
CA ILE A 27 28.03 -9.88 18.90
C ILE A 27 28.21 -9.51 17.43
N GLN A 28 29.12 -10.20 16.73
CA GLN A 28 29.33 -9.97 15.29
C GLN A 28 28.09 -10.31 14.45
N ALA A 29 27.42 -11.44 14.76
CA ALA A 29 26.15 -11.80 14.13
C ALA A 29 25.03 -10.78 14.44
N SER A 30 24.95 -10.33 15.70
CA SER A 30 23.99 -9.28 16.10
C SER A 30 24.27 -7.95 15.40
N ASN A 31 25.54 -7.55 15.28
CA ASN A 31 25.92 -6.35 14.54
C ASN A 31 25.58 -6.44 13.04
N ALA A 32 25.82 -7.61 12.41
CA ALA A 32 25.41 -7.82 11.03
C ALA A 32 23.89 -7.65 10.85
N THR A 33 23.11 -8.32 11.71
CA THR A 33 21.63 -8.19 11.68
C THR A 33 21.16 -6.77 11.95
N LEU A 34 21.85 -6.02 12.81
CA LEU A 34 21.51 -4.60 13.08
C LEU A 34 21.83 -3.72 11.87
N ASN A 35 22.97 -3.98 11.21
CA ASN A 35 23.35 -3.26 10.00
C ASN A 35 22.35 -3.52 8.85
N ASP A 36 21.94 -4.80 8.67
CA ASP A 36 20.92 -5.14 7.66
C ASP A 36 19.59 -4.41 7.94
N LYS A 37 19.13 -4.40 9.19
CA LYS A 37 17.93 -3.64 9.59
C LYS A 37 18.08 -2.13 9.41
N LEU A 38 19.27 -1.59 9.69
CA LEU A 38 19.57 -0.18 9.47
C LEU A 38 19.55 0.17 7.99
N GLN A 39 20.11 -0.72 7.16
CA GLN A 39 20.07 -0.54 5.71
C GLN A 39 18.63 -0.57 5.18
N GLU A 40 17.82 -1.55 5.57
CA GLU A 40 16.41 -1.65 5.19
C GLU A 40 15.60 -0.43 5.63
N CYS A 41 15.86 0.07 6.85
CA CYS A 41 15.24 1.30 7.35
C CYS A 41 15.67 2.52 6.52
N ASN A 42 16.94 2.64 6.15
CA ASN A 42 17.44 3.73 5.31
C ASN A 42 16.84 3.67 3.90
N GLU A 43 16.79 2.49 3.28
CA GLU A 43 16.15 2.29 1.98
C GLU A 43 14.66 2.66 2.01
N GLY A 44 13.95 2.31 3.10
CA GLY A 44 12.57 2.72 3.36
C GLY A 44 12.43 4.24 3.53
N LEU A 45 13.38 4.86 4.24
CA LEU A 45 13.43 6.30 4.44
C LEU A 45 13.70 7.05 3.12
N ASP A 46 14.63 6.55 2.31
CA ASP A 46 14.94 7.11 1.00
C ASP A 46 13.74 7.01 0.04
N LYS A 47 13.04 5.88 0.04
CA LYS A 47 11.79 5.71 -0.72
C LYS A 47 10.73 6.71 -0.25
N CYS A 48 10.51 6.82 1.06
CA CYS A 48 9.56 7.77 1.64
C CYS A 48 9.91 9.23 1.30
N ASN A 49 11.20 9.58 1.33
CA ASN A 49 11.68 10.91 0.94
C ASN A 49 11.48 11.18 -0.55
N ASN A 50 11.71 10.18 -1.41
CA ASN A 50 11.45 10.30 -2.84
C ASN A 50 9.94 10.46 -3.12
N ASP A 51 9.09 9.67 -2.47
CA ASP A 51 7.64 9.79 -2.58
C ASP A 51 7.15 11.16 -2.10
N LYS A 52 7.71 11.66 -0.98
CA LYS A 52 7.45 13.00 -0.47
C LYS A 52 7.88 14.08 -1.46
N ALA A 53 9.04 13.94 -2.10
CA ALA A 53 9.52 14.88 -3.11
C ALA A 53 8.62 14.87 -4.35
N ASN A 54 8.19 13.69 -4.81
CA ASN A 54 7.26 13.53 -5.92
C ASN A 54 5.89 14.14 -5.61
N LEU A 55 5.37 13.91 -4.41
CA LEU A 55 4.13 14.51 -3.93
C LEU A 55 4.25 16.03 -3.83
N GLN A 56 5.38 16.53 -3.31
CA GLN A 56 5.64 17.96 -3.23
C GLN A 56 5.68 18.60 -4.61
N THR A 57 6.35 17.96 -5.58
CA THR A 57 6.37 18.40 -6.99
C THR A 57 4.96 18.44 -7.58
N SER A 58 4.15 17.43 -7.29
CA SER A 58 2.75 17.39 -7.74
C SER A 58 1.90 18.50 -7.10
N ILE A 59 2.10 18.76 -5.81
CA ILE A 59 1.45 19.88 -5.10
C ILE A 59 1.86 21.23 -5.72
N ASP A 60 3.13 21.40 -6.00
CA ASP A 60 3.64 22.67 -6.57
C ASP A 60 3.15 22.87 -8.01
N HIS A 61 3.05 21.78 -8.79
CA HIS A 61 2.44 21.82 -10.12
C HIS A 61 0.95 22.19 -10.08
N LEU A 62 0.18 21.57 -9.17
CA LEU A 62 -1.24 21.90 -8.97
C LEU A 62 -1.42 23.34 -8.48
N LYS A 63 -0.55 23.83 -7.60
CA LYS A 63 -0.57 25.24 -7.15
C LYS A 63 -0.28 26.18 -8.30
N SER A 64 0.67 25.86 -9.18
CA SER A 64 0.95 26.64 -10.39
C SER A 64 -0.27 26.73 -11.30
N GLN A 65 -0.94 25.59 -11.55
CA GLN A 65 -2.17 25.56 -12.37
C GLN A 65 -3.29 26.39 -11.74
N VAL A 66 -3.47 26.29 -10.42
CA VAL A 66 -4.48 27.12 -9.70
C VAL A 66 -4.14 28.59 -9.77
N SER A 67 -2.86 28.96 -9.63
CA SER A 67 -2.41 30.34 -9.77
C SER A 67 -2.63 30.88 -11.19
N GLU A 68 -2.29 30.10 -12.21
CA GLU A 68 -2.49 30.45 -13.62
C GLU A 68 -3.97 30.61 -13.97
N MET A 69 -4.82 29.72 -13.44
CA MET A 69 -6.27 29.83 -13.58
C MET A 69 -6.84 31.05 -12.86
N SER A 70 -6.28 31.40 -11.69
CA SER A 70 -6.64 32.62 -10.95
C SER A 70 -6.29 33.91 -11.75
N VAL A 71 -5.10 33.93 -12.34
CA VAL A 71 -4.66 35.05 -13.21
C VAL A 71 -5.55 35.17 -14.44
N THR A 72 -5.90 34.03 -15.06
CA THR A 72 -6.81 34.00 -16.21
C THR A 72 -8.22 34.53 -15.85
N ASN A 73 -8.73 34.12 -14.68
CA ASN A 73 -10.01 34.63 -14.16
C ASN A 73 -9.95 36.13 -13.89
N GLN A 74 -8.82 36.63 -13.32
CA GLN A 74 -8.64 38.07 -13.08
C GLN A 74 -8.57 38.86 -14.40
N ALA A 75 -7.89 38.33 -15.41
CA ALA A 75 -7.82 38.92 -16.75
C ALA A 75 -9.21 38.95 -17.42
N LEU A 76 -10.00 37.87 -17.30
CA LEU A 76 -11.39 37.82 -17.76
C LEU A 76 -12.26 38.85 -17.06
N LEU A 77 -12.15 38.98 -15.74
CA LEU A 77 -12.90 39.97 -14.97
C LEU A 77 -12.50 41.41 -15.35
N ASN A 78 -11.23 41.69 -15.58
CA ASN A 78 -10.74 42.97 -16.06
C ASN A 78 -11.26 43.31 -17.49
N ASN A 79 -11.30 42.28 -18.37
CA ASN A 79 -11.92 42.47 -19.70
C ASN A 79 -13.42 42.72 -19.62
N VAL A 80 -14.13 42.09 -18.68
CA VAL A 80 -15.57 42.43 -18.42
C VAL A 80 -15.75 43.89 -18.04
N GLY A 81 -14.88 44.43 -17.17
CA GLY A 81 -14.91 45.84 -16.77
C GLY A 81 -14.67 46.80 -17.95
N ASN A 82 -13.80 46.43 -18.88
CA ASN A 82 -13.50 47.21 -20.07
C ASN A 82 -14.55 47.05 -21.21
N MET A 83 -15.28 45.94 -21.20
CA MET A 83 -16.29 45.62 -22.21
C MET A 83 -17.69 46.16 -21.89
N ALA A 84 -17.88 46.86 -20.78
CA ALA A 84 -19.16 47.51 -20.46
C ALA A 84 -19.64 48.50 -21.51
N THR A 85 -18.79 48.77 -22.51
CA THR A 85 -19.08 49.65 -23.66
C THR A 85 -19.37 48.89 -24.97
N LEU A 86 -19.24 47.53 -24.95
CA LEU A 86 -19.45 46.71 -26.13
C LEU A 86 -20.88 46.15 -26.19
N SER A 87 -21.32 45.85 -27.41
CA SER A 87 -22.68 45.49 -27.78
C SER A 87 -23.34 44.42 -26.90
N THR A 88 -24.66 44.44 -26.76
CA THR A 88 -25.49 43.49 -25.99
C THR A 88 -25.20 42.02 -26.31
N GLN A 89 -24.68 41.74 -27.50
CA GLN A 89 -24.37 40.39 -27.94
C GLN A 89 -23.04 39.88 -27.37
N GLU A 90 -22.08 40.77 -27.15
CA GLU A 90 -20.80 40.44 -26.51
C GLU A 90 -20.96 40.25 -24.99
N ALA A 91 -21.84 41.08 -24.37
CA ALA A 91 -22.20 40.93 -22.97
C ALA A 91 -22.85 39.55 -22.69
N ALA A 92 -23.77 39.10 -23.56
CA ALA A 92 -24.39 37.77 -23.42
C ALA A 92 -23.41 36.59 -23.61
N ASN A 93 -22.43 36.74 -24.52
CA ASN A 93 -21.39 35.75 -24.71
C ASN A 93 -20.43 35.70 -23.52
N LEU A 94 -20.19 36.85 -22.89
CA LEU A 94 -19.33 36.96 -21.74
C LEU A 94 -19.99 36.36 -20.48
N GLU A 95 -21.30 36.63 -20.29
CA GLU A 95 -22.12 36.03 -19.24
C GLU A 95 -22.12 34.51 -19.34
N LYS A 96 -22.28 33.96 -20.56
CA LYS A 96 -22.15 32.52 -20.82
C LYS A 96 -20.76 31.97 -20.48
N SER A 97 -19.69 32.72 -20.76
CA SER A 97 -18.33 32.33 -20.44
C SER A 97 -18.06 32.31 -18.91
N LEU A 98 -18.62 33.31 -18.20
CA LEU A 98 -18.56 33.37 -16.73
C LEU A 98 -19.33 32.23 -16.06
N GLU A 99 -20.49 31.88 -16.62
CA GLU A 99 -21.29 30.74 -16.17
C GLU A 99 -20.52 29.42 -16.36
N SER A 100 -19.90 29.23 -17.52
CA SER A 100 -19.03 28.07 -17.79
C SER A 100 -17.80 28.01 -16.86
N ILE A 101 -17.21 29.16 -16.51
CA ILE A 101 -16.09 29.21 -15.56
C ILE A 101 -16.55 28.82 -14.15
N LYS A 102 -17.72 29.34 -13.70
CA LYS A 102 -18.31 28.97 -12.42
C LYS A 102 -18.60 27.45 -12.34
N GLU A 103 -19.15 26.91 -13.42
CA GLU A 103 -19.41 25.48 -13.53
C GLU A 103 -18.13 24.66 -13.41
N LYS A 104 -17.07 25.06 -14.12
CA LYS A 104 -15.77 24.39 -14.06
C LYS A 104 -15.09 24.50 -12.69
N ASP A 105 -15.21 25.66 -12.03
CA ASP A 105 -14.68 25.84 -10.67
C ASP A 105 -15.40 24.91 -9.68
N LEU A 106 -16.72 24.79 -9.81
CA LEU A 106 -17.50 23.86 -9.00
C LEU A 106 -17.12 22.39 -9.27
N GLN A 107 -16.91 22.04 -10.55
CA GLN A 107 -16.44 20.70 -10.94
C GLN A 107 -15.07 20.38 -10.32
N ILE A 108 -14.13 21.32 -10.39
CA ILE A 108 -12.79 21.15 -9.82
C ILE A 108 -12.86 20.98 -8.31
N ARG A 109 -13.65 21.79 -7.61
CA ARG A 109 -13.85 21.66 -6.15
C ARG A 109 -14.45 20.32 -5.78
N THR A 110 -15.48 19.88 -6.50
CA THR A 110 -16.12 18.57 -6.26
C THR A 110 -15.12 17.42 -6.44
N MET A 111 -14.31 17.48 -7.50
CA MET A 111 -13.25 16.47 -7.72
C MET A 111 -12.18 16.50 -6.63
N HIS A 112 -11.79 17.69 -6.20
CA HIS A 112 -10.81 17.85 -5.12
C HIS A 112 -11.33 17.29 -3.80
N ASP A 113 -12.57 17.59 -3.44
CA ASP A 113 -13.21 17.07 -2.22
C ASP A 113 -13.34 15.55 -2.26
N ALA A 114 -13.70 14.98 -3.41
CA ALA A 114 -13.78 13.54 -3.61
C ALA A 114 -12.41 12.86 -3.46
N LEU A 115 -11.35 13.43 -4.01
CA LEU A 115 -9.97 12.94 -3.86
C LEU A 115 -9.49 13.02 -2.41
N THR A 116 -9.70 14.15 -1.75
CA THR A 116 -9.32 14.35 -0.34
C THR A 116 -10.03 13.36 0.57
N LYS A 117 -11.32 13.12 0.35
CA LYS A 117 -12.09 12.14 1.09
C LYS A 117 -11.56 10.72 0.88
N LYS A 118 -11.27 10.36 -0.37
CA LYS A 118 -10.66 9.06 -0.70
C LYS A 118 -9.33 8.85 0.02
N ASP A 119 -8.45 9.84 0.01
CA ASP A 119 -7.14 9.76 0.65
C ASP A 119 -7.26 9.68 2.18
N SER A 120 -8.19 10.43 2.78
CA SER A 120 -8.48 10.37 4.20
C SER A 120 -8.98 9.00 4.64
N VAL A 121 -9.87 8.38 3.87
CA VAL A 121 -10.39 7.03 4.15
C VAL A 121 -9.27 6.00 4.04
N THR A 122 -8.42 6.11 3.03
CA THR A 122 -7.26 5.22 2.86
C THR A 122 -6.28 5.34 4.03
N LEU A 123 -5.96 6.57 4.46
CA LEU A 123 -5.08 6.82 5.60
C LEU A 123 -5.66 6.23 6.89
N ALA A 124 -6.94 6.43 7.16
CA ALA A 124 -7.62 5.86 8.33
C ALA A 124 -7.59 4.32 8.31
N LEU A 125 -7.77 3.71 7.14
CA LEU A 125 -7.67 2.27 6.96
C LEU A 125 -6.26 1.76 7.27
N VAL A 126 -5.23 2.44 6.78
CA VAL A 126 -3.81 2.08 7.03
C VAL A 126 -3.48 2.16 8.50
N ILE A 127 -3.91 3.22 9.19
CA ILE A 127 -3.70 3.40 10.63
C ILE A 127 -4.39 2.27 11.39
N SER A 128 -5.65 1.96 11.07
CA SER A 128 -6.41 0.88 11.69
C SER A 128 -5.75 -0.49 11.47
N LEU A 129 -5.30 -0.78 10.24
CA LEU A 129 -4.59 -2.03 9.92
C LEU A 129 -3.25 -2.13 10.67
N LYS A 130 -2.44 -1.07 10.64
CA LYS A 130 -1.16 -1.04 11.38
C LYS A 130 -1.37 -1.20 12.88
N SER A 131 -2.38 -0.57 13.45
CA SER A 131 -2.73 -0.71 14.87
C SER A 131 -3.18 -2.14 15.19
N SER A 132 -4.02 -2.74 14.38
CA SER A 132 -4.54 -4.11 14.57
C SER A 132 -3.46 -5.18 14.34
N LEU A 133 -2.56 -4.96 13.39
CA LEU A 133 -1.46 -5.86 13.03
C LEU A 133 -0.15 -5.55 13.76
N GLY A 134 -0.04 -4.39 14.43
CA GLY A 134 1.21 -3.76 14.88
C GLY A 134 2.06 -4.51 15.91
N ASN A 135 1.60 -5.64 16.44
CA ASN A 135 2.42 -6.54 17.26
C ASN A 135 2.97 -7.75 16.48
N LEU A 136 2.70 -7.81 15.18
CA LEU A 136 3.27 -8.81 14.30
C LEU A 136 4.56 -8.23 13.70
N ASN A 137 5.67 -8.28 14.45
CA ASN A 137 7.03 -8.18 13.92
C ASN A 137 7.32 -9.43 13.04
N ASP A 138 6.51 -9.60 12.01
CA ASP A 138 6.47 -10.80 11.24
C ASP A 138 6.89 -10.48 9.81
N THR A 139 8.01 -11.05 9.38
CA THR A 139 8.45 -11.02 7.98
C THR A 139 7.41 -11.65 7.04
N ASP A 140 6.44 -12.36 7.61
CA ASP A 140 5.38 -13.05 6.88
C ASP A 140 4.15 -12.17 6.56
N VAL A 141 4.06 -10.95 7.15
CA VAL A 141 2.94 -10.01 6.95
C VAL A 141 3.47 -8.62 6.59
N VAL A 142 3.25 -8.19 5.36
CA VAL A 142 3.69 -6.89 4.86
C VAL A 142 2.48 -6.06 4.43
N VAL A 143 2.35 -4.84 4.98
CA VAL A 143 1.28 -3.89 4.61
C VAL A 143 1.90 -2.76 3.80
N ASN A 144 1.49 -2.63 2.54
CA ASN A 144 1.89 -1.58 1.61
C ASN A 144 0.69 -0.77 1.15
N VAL A 145 0.93 0.48 0.78
CA VAL A 145 -0.08 1.36 0.18
C VAL A 145 0.44 1.88 -1.15
N GLU A 146 -0.32 1.66 -2.19
CA GLU A 146 0.00 2.15 -3.53
C GLU A 146 -1.26 2.74 -4.16
N LYS A 147 -1.21 3.99 -4.62
CA LYS A 147 -2.32 4.67 -5.33
C LYS A 147 -3.67 4.57 -4.60
N SER A 148 -3.69 4.82 -3.29
CA SER A 148 -4.88 4.73 -2.43
C SER A 148 -5.49 3.33 -2.32
N VAL A 149 -4.72 2.28 -2.61
CA VAL A 149 -5.07 0.88 -2.42
C VAL A 149 -4.19 0.30 -1.34
N VAL A 150 -4.77 -0.43 -0.42
CA VAL A 150 -4.02 -1.09 0.65
C VAL A 150 -3.79 -2.54 0.30
N PHE A 151 -2.54 -2.94 0.32
CA PHE A 151 -2.10 -4.31 0.05
C PHE A 151 -1.57 -4.95 1.33
N ILE A 152 -2.14 -6.07 1.72
CA ILE A 152 -1.65 -6.91 2.81
C ILE A 152 -1.10 -8.17 2.16
N SER A 153 0.22 -8.31 2.14
CA SER A 153 0.90 -9.49 1.61
C SER A 153 1.18 -10.47 2.73
N LEU A 154 0.75 -11.70 2.55
CA LEU A 154 0.90 -12.80 3.51
C LEU A 154 1.74 -13.89 2.85
N SER A 155 2.80 -14.35 3.53
CA SER A 155 3.64 -15.43 3.01
C SER A 155 2.86 -16.75 2.91
N ASP A 156 3.11 -17.50 1.87
CA ASP A 156 2.51 -18.82 1.66
C ASP A 156 2.84 -19.80 2.80
N LYS A 157 4.06 -19.73 3.30
CA LYS A 157 4.54 -20.55 4.41
C LYS A 157 3.73 -20.35 5.70
N MET A 158 3.30 -19.12 5.96
CA MET A 158 2.44 -18.81 7.10
C MET A 158 1.01 -19.30 6.84
N LEU A 159 0.52 -19.10 5.63
CA LEU A 159 -0.88 -19.37 5.28
C LEU A 159 -1.20 -20.86 5.19
N PHE A 160 -0.33 -21.64 4.55
CA PHE A 160 -0.61 -23.03 4.17
C PHE A 160 0.52 -23.97 4.54
N PRO A 161 0.22 -25.18 5.04
CA PRO A 161 1.18 -26.27 5.01
C PRO A 161 1.65 -26.56 3.59
N SER A 162 2.87 -27.09 3.42
CA SER A 162 3.43 -27.38 2.10
C SER A 162 2.51 -28.24 1.23
N GLY A 163 2.25 -27.75 0.02
CA GLY A 163 1.36 -28.41 -0.95
C GLY A 163 -0.12 -28.49 -0.57
N SER A 164 -0.56 -27.69 0.45
CA SER A 164 -1.93 -27.64 0.93
C SER A 164 -2.63 -26.35 0.54
N THR A 165 -3.97 -26.40 0.56
CA THR A 165 -4.88 -25.25 0.50
C THR A 165 -5.61 -25.01 1.82
N THR A 166 -5.29 -25.79 2.86
CA THR A 166 -5.89 -25.66 4.20
C THR A 166 -5.22 -24.54 4.96
N ILE A 167 -6.00 -23.62 5.50
CA ILE A 167 -5.50 -22.43 6.23
C ILE A 167 -4.94 -22.85 7.59
N SER A 168 -3.76 -22.35 7.94
CA SER A 168 -3.12 -22.58 9.24
C SER A 168 -3.83 -21.82 10.38
N PRO A 169 -3.73 -22.28 11.65
CA PRO A 169 -4.28 -21.55 12.79
C PRO A 169 -3.72 -20.12 12.90
N ARG A 170 -2.40 -19.96 12.68
CA ARG A 170 -1.73 -18.65 12.72
C ARG A 170 -2.26 -17.70 11.64
N ALA A 171 -2.51 -18.23 10.45
CA ALA A 171 -3.13 -17.45 9.37
C ALA A 171 -4.54 -16.99 9.75
N LYS A 172 -5.34 -17.83 10.43
CA LYS A 172 -6.67 -17.45 10.90
C LYS A 172 -6.63 -16.28 11.90
N GLU A 173 -5.63 -16.21 12.78
CA GLU A 173 -5.46 -15.07 13.69
C GLU A 173 -5.18 -13.77 12.93
N VAL A 174 -4.30 -13.81 11.93
CA VAL A 174 -4.00 -12.64 11.08
C VAL A 174 -5.24 -12.24 10.29
N LEU A 175 -5.91 -13.19 9.65
CA LEU A 175 -7.14 -12.96 8.89
C LEU A 175 -8.27 -12.40 9.76
N SER A 176 -8.38 -12.81 11.02
CA SER A 176 -9.35 -12.27 11.97
C SER A 176 -9.13 -10.77 12.24
N LYS A 177 -7.87 -10.35 12.40
CA LYS A 177 -7.52 -8.93 12.57
C LYS A 177 -7.84 -8.11 11.31
N VAL A 178 -7.54 -8.66 10.13
CA VAL A 178 -7.89 -8.02 8.85
C VAL A 178 -9.41 -7.92 8.71
N ALA A 179 -10.14 -8.99 9.01
CA ALA A 179 -11.60 -9.04 8.93
C ALA A 179 -12.25 -8.00 9.86
N THR A 180 -11.73 -7.82 11.08
CA THR A 180 -12.21 -6.79 12.00
C THR A 180 -12.15 -5.40 11.35
N VAL A 181 -11.00 -5.03 10.79
CA VAL A 181 -10.82 -3.72 10.14
C VAL A 181 -11.70 -3.58 8.89
N VAL A 182 -11.84 -4.65 8.10
CA VAL A 182 -12.69 -4.66 6.90
C VAL A 182 -14.17 -4.53 7.25
N ASN A 183 -14.61 -5.17 8.33
CA ASN A 183 -16.00 -5.09 8.79
C ASN A 183 -16.36 -3.72 9.35
N ASP A 184 -15.40 -3.01 9.96
CA ASP A 184 -15.57 -1.61 10.39
C ASP A 184 -15.68 -0.62 9.21
N LYS A 185 -15.38 -1.07 7.99
CA LYS A 185 -15.37 -0.25 6.76
C LYS A 185 -16.23 -0.91 5.69
N PRO A 186 -17.58 -0.83 5.79
CA PRO A 186 -18.50 -1.50 4.88
C PRO A 186 -18.43 -0.97 3.43
N GLU A 187 -17.87 0.21 3.23
CA GLU A 187 -17.63 0.85 1.92
C GLU A 187 -16.41 0.29 1.17
N MET A 188 -15.67 -0.65 1.77
CA MET A 188 -14.50 -1.24 1.14
C MET A 188 -14.82 -2.59 0.51
N GLU A 189 -14.19 -2.87 -0.61
CA GLU A 189 -14.15 -4.19 -1.25
C GLU A 189 -12.83 -4.88 -0.98
N VAL A 190 -12.83 -6.19 -1.01
CA VAL A 190 -11.67 -7.03 -0.73
C VAL A 190 -11.43 -7.94 -1.92
N LEU A 191 -10.25 -7.82 -2.52
CA LEU A 191 -9.78 -8.78 -3.52
C LEU A 191 -8.66 -9.62 -2.90
N VAL A 192 -8.86 -10.92 -2.88
CA VAL A 192 -7.85 -11.89 -2.43
C VAL A 192 -7.13 -12.44 -3.65
N GLU A 193 -5.85 -12.13 -3.81
CA GLU A 193 -5.04 -12.57 -4.94
C GLU A 193 -4.01 -13.62 -4.50
N GLY A 194 -4.07 -14.83 -5.06
CA GLY A 194 -3.04 -15.86 -4.89
C GLY A 194 -1.94 -15.71 -5.93
N HIS A 195 -0.68 -15.88 -5.49
CA HIS A 195 0.52 -15.87 -6.34
C HIS A 195 1.36 -17.11 -6.05
N THR A 196 1.99 -17.64 -7.08
CA THR A 196 2.92 -18.78 -6.99
C THR A 196 4.32 -18.35 -7.45
N ASP A 197 5.28 -19.22 -7.25
CA ASP A 197 6.54 -19.20 -8.01
C ASP A 197 6.35 -19.83 -9.39
N ASP A 198 7.44 -20.00 -10.13
CA ASP A 198 7.46 -20.57 -11.47
C ASP A 198 7.59 -22.10 -11.49
N VAL A 199 7.69 -22.76 -10.32
CA VAL A 199 7.78 -24.22 -10.26
C VAL A 199 6.44 -24.82 -10.70
N PRO A 200 6.43 -25.66 -11.75
CA PRO A 200 5.21 -26.28 -12.21
C PRO A 200 4.59 -27.20 -11.14
N ILE A 201 3.28 -27.14 -11.03
CA ILE A 201 2.52 -28.04 -10.18
C ILE A 201 1.45 -28.75 -11.00
N ALA A 202 1.32 -30.04 -10.74
CA ALA A 202 0.18 -30.84 -11.21
C ALA A 202 -0.13 -31.88 -10.14
N LYS A 203 -1.28 -31.81 -9.51
CA LYS A 203 -1.69 -32.72 -8.44
C LYS A 203 -3.22 -32.74 -8.33
N ASP A 204 -3.79 -33.91 -8.36
CA ASP A 204 -5.25 -34.14 -8.23
C ASP A 204 -6.08 -33.19 -9.14
N CYS A 205 -6.82 -32.26 -8.56
CA CYS A 205 -7.64 -31.28 -9.27
C CYS A 205 -6.90 -30.00 -9.64
N ILE A 206 -5.57 -29.92 -9.40
CA ILE A 206 -4.72 -28.75 -9.70
C ILE A 206 -3.93 -29.07 -10.97
N LYS A 207 -4.22 -28.39 -12.06
CA LYS A 207 -3.55 -28.60 -13.35
C LYS A 207 -2.25 -27.80 -13.47
N ASP A 208 -2.25 -26.60 -12.92
CA ASP A 208 -1.15 -25.64 -13.03
C ASP A 208 -1.14 -24.59 -11.89
N ASN A 209 -0.28 -23.62 -12.00
CA ASN A 209 -0.16 -22.52 -11.06
C ASN A 209 -1.38 -21.56 -11.06
N TRP A 210 -2.18 -21.53 -12.13
CA TRP A 210 -3.43 -20.80 -12.13
C TRP A 210 -4.41 -21.43 -11.15
N ASP A 211 -4.65 -22.74 -11.29
CA ASP A 211 -5.56 -23.46 -10.39
C ASP A 211 -5.11 -23.34 -8.94
N LEU A 212 -3.82 -23.54 -8.65
CA LEU A 212 -3.29 -23.45 -7.30
C LEU A 212 -3.53 -22.07 -6.69
N SER A 213 -3.21 -21.02 -7.43
CA SER A 213 -3.34 -19.64 -6.94
C SER A 213 -4.81 -19.26 -6.67
N VAL A 214 -5.73 -19.67 -7.56
CA VAL A 214 -7.18 -19.43 -7.37
C VAL A 214 -7.72 -20.22 -6.19
N LEU A 215 -7.36 -21.49 -6.05
CA LEU A 215 -7.82 -22.35 -4.94
C LEU A 215 -7.37 -21.81 -3.58
N ARG A 216 -6.13 -21.31 -3.49
CA ARG A 216 -5.60 -20.67 -2.28
C ARG A 216 -6.34 -19.39 -1.94
N ALA A 217 -6.57 -18.53 -2.93
CA ALA A 217 -7.36 -17.32 -2.75
C ALA A 217 -8.79 -17.65 -2.28
N THR A 218 -9.41 -18.67 -2.88
CA THR A 218 -10.76 -19.13 -2.51
C THR A 218 -10.80 -19.66 -1.07
N SER A 219 -9.77 -20.38 -0.62
CA SER A 219 -9.70 -20.87 0.77
C SER A 219 -9.70 -19.72 1.77
N ILE A 220 -8.93 -18.68 1.50
CA ILE A 220 -8.90 -17.46 2.34
C ILE A 220 -10.25 -16.73 2.28
N THR A 221 -10.82 -16.60 1.10
CA THR A 221 -12.15 -15.98 0.92
C THR A 221 -13.22 -16.70 1.74
N ARG A 222 -13.19 -18.03 1.79
CA ARG A 222 -14.12 -18.81 2.63
C ARG A 222 -13.93 -18.52 4.11
N VAL A 223 -12.72 -18.46 4.59
CA VAL A 223 -12.44 -18.09 5.99
C VAL A 223 -12.95 -16.67 6.30
N LEU A 224 -12.67 -15.71 5.44
CA LEU A 224 -13.14 -14.31 5.63
C LEU A 224 -14.68 -14.25 5.66
N THR A 225 -15.35 -14.96 4.77
CA THR A 225 -16.81 -14.83 4.62
C THR A 225 -17.60 -15.76 5.54
N GLN A 226 -17.16 -17.01 5.72
CA GLN A 226 -17.93 -18.02 6.46
C GLN A 226 -17.58 -18.07 7.95
N GLU A 227 -16.32 -17.78 8.30
CA GLU A 227 -15.86 -17.84 9.70
C GLU A 227 -15.74 -16.47 10.34
N LEU A 228 -15.36 -15.42 9.56
CA LEU A 228 -15.00 -14.09 10.07
C LEU A 228 -16.04 -13.00 9.73
N GLY A 229 -17.15 -13.36 9.12
CA GLY A 229 -18.32 -12.49 8.93
C GLY A 229 -18.16 -11.36 7.92
N VAL A 230 -17.15 -11.43 7.03
CA VAL A 230 -17.05 -10.46 5.93
C VAL A 230 -18.15 -10.76 4.91
N ALA A 231 -18.94 -9.73 4.53
CA ALA A 231 -20.05 -9.91 3.61
C ALA A 231 -19.57 -10.48 2.25
N PRO A 232 -20.12 -11.62 1.79
CA PRO A 232 -19.64 -12.32 0.58
C PRO A 232 -19.63 -11.46 -0.68
N GLY A 233 -20.63 -10.57 -0.84
CA GLY A 233 -20.72 -9.66 -1.99
C GLY A 233 -19.61 -8.61 -2.07
N ARG A 234 -18.76 -8.51 -1.03
CA ARG A 234 -17.62 -7.59 -0.97
C ARG A 234 -16.28 -8.28 -1.24
N VAL A 235 -16.25 -9.59 -1.34
CA VAL A 235 -15.00 -10.35 -1.44
C VAL A 235 -14.91 -11.02 -2.79
N THR A 236 -13.82 -10.79 -3.49
CA THR A 236 -13.47 -11.45 -4.75
C THR A 236 -12.22 -12.31 -4.55
N ALA A 237 -12.23 -13.54 -5.03
CA ALA A 237 -11.06 -14.40 -5.09
C ALA A 237 -10.48 -14.41 -6.50
N GLY A 238 -9.17 -14.19 -6.62
CA GLY A 238 -8.47 -14.19 -7.89
C GLY A 238 -7.12 -14.92 -7.80
N GLY A 239 -6.67 -15.47 -8.91
CA GLY A 239 -5.35 -16.06 -9.04
C GLY A 239 -4.51 -15.26 -10.03
N ARG A 240 -3.21 -15.15 -9.77
CA ARG A 240 -2.22 -14.54 -10.67
C ARG A 240 -1.20 -15.54 -11.17
N GLY A 241 -1.26 -16.79 -10.66
CA GLY A 241 -0.25 -17.79 -10.98
C GLY A 241 1.15 -17.28 -10.71
N GLN A 242 2.07 -17.60 -11.59
CA GLN A 242 3.49 -17.19 -11.55
C GLN A 242 3.79 -15.88 -12.30
N TYR A 243 2.80 -15.24 -12.91
CA TYR A 243 2.99 -14.21 -13.93
C TYR A 243 3.17 -12.79 -13.38
N VAL A 244 3.07 -12.63 -12.06
CA VAL A 244 3.30 -11.33 -11.39
C VAL A 244 4.29 -11.55 -10.23
N PRO A 245 5.54 -11.90 -10.52
CA PRO A 245 6.57 -12.11 -9.48
C PRO A 245 6.98 -10.77 -8.88
N LEU A 246 7.35 -10.77 -7.59
CA LEU A 246 7.96 -9.61 -6.92
C LEU A 246 9.47 -9.55 -7.17
N VAL A 247 10.10 -10.71 -7.27
CA VAL A 247 11.53 -10.89 -7.50
C VAL A 247 11.74 -12.01 -8.51
N ALA A 248 12.91 -12.09 -9.12
CA ALA A 248 13.25 -13.20 -10.02
C ALA A 248 13.14 -14.56 -9.32
N ASN A 249 12.69 -15.59 -10.04
CA ASN A 249 12.53 -16.96 -9.48
C ASN A 249 13.83 -17.79 -9.48
N ASP A 250 14.97 -17.15 -9.34
CA ASP A 250 16.31 -17.74 -9.50
C ASP A 250 16.79 -18.52 -8.26
N THR A 251 16.38 -18.10 -7.06
CA THR A 251 16.76 -18.75 -5.80
C THR A 251 15.55 -19.32 -5.06
N PRO A 252 15.74 -20.32 -4.17
CA PRO A 252 14.66 -20.82 -3.31
C PRO A 252 14.03 -19.72 -2.43
N GLU A 253 14.83 -18.77 -1.95
CA GLU A 253 14.39 -17.64 -1.13
C GLU A 253 13.51 -16.69 -1.94
N ASN A 254 13.93 -16.36 -3.16
CA ASN A 254 13.17 -15.53 -4.08
C ASN A 254 11.84 -16.19 -4.49
N ARG A 255 11.87 -17.49 -4.80
CA ARG A 255 10.64 -18.26 -5.02
C ARG A 255 9.72 -18.23 -3.80
N SER A 256 10.27 -18.35 -2.59
CA SER A 256 9.47 -18.22 -1.36
C SER A 256 8.82 -16.85 -1.22
N THR A 257 9.48 -15.78 -1.63
CA THR A 257 8.94 -14.42 -1.66
C THR A 257 7.80 -14.27 -2.68
N ASN A 258 7.91 -14.94 -3.82
CA ASN A 258 6.88 -14.93 -4.86
C ASN A 258 5.63 -15.72 -4.46
N ARG A 259 5.80 -16.84 -3.70
CA ARG A 259 4.67 -17.58 -3.12
C ARG A 259 4.04 -16.78 -1.99
N ARG A 260 2.97 -16.08 -2.30
CA ARG A 260 2.26 -15.20 -1.36
C ARG A 260 0.77 -15.14 -1.70
N THR A 261 -0.01 -14.67 -0.75
CA THR A 261 -1.35 -14.16 -1.04
C THR A 261 -1.40 -12.69 -0.68
N ARG A 262 -2.01 -11.89 -1.55
CA ARG A 262 -2.27 -10.48 -1.33
C ARG A 262 -3.74 -10.29 -1.04
N ILE A 263 -4.05 -9.62 0.06
CA ILE A 263 -5.38 -9.09 0.33
C ILE A 263 -5.33 -7.63 -0.06
N VAL A 264 -6.10 -7.27 -1.08
CA VAL A 264 -6.18 -5.92 -1.64
C VAL A 264 -7.48 -5.30 -1.15
N ILE A 265 -7.40 -4.20 -0.43
CA ILE A 265 -8.56 -3.48 0.09
C ILE A 265 -8.74 -2.22 -0.76
N LEU A 266 -9.89 -2.12 -1.39
CA LEU A 266 -10.25 -1.12 -2.38
C LEU A 266 -11.49 -0.36 -1.90
N PRO A 267 -11.57 0.96 -2.05
CA PRO A 267 -12.85 1.66 -1.90
C PRO A 267 -13.81 1.24 -3.03
N LYS A 268 -15.10 1.16 -2.72
CA LYS A 268 -16.12 0.93 -3.76
C LYS A 268 -16.12 2.10 -4.73
N MET A 269 -15.78 1.79 -5.97
CA MET A 269 -15.68 2.82 -7.02
C MET A 269 -17.04 3.47 -7.33
N ASP A 270 -18.14 2.72 -7.18
CA ASP A 270 -19.50 3.25 -7.42
C ASP A 270 -19.81 4.47 -6.54
N GLN A 271 -19.39 4.49 -5.28
CA GLN A 271 -19.59 5.64 -4.41
C GLN A 271 -18.78 6.86 -4.86
N PHE A 272 -17.59 6.62 -5.40
CA PHE A 272 -16.79 7.69 -5.96
C PHE A 272 -17.40 8.26 -7.23
N TYR A 273 -17.87 7.42 -8.13
CA TYR A 273 -18.56 7.85 -9.34
C TYR A 273 -19.87 8.56 -9.02
N ASN A 274 -20.68 8.05 -8.08
CA ASN A 274 -21.91 8.70 -7.65
C ASN A 274 -21.66 10.10 -7.05
N MET A 275 -20.59 10.28 -6.25
CA MET A 275 -20.22 11.59 -5.73
C MET A 275 -19.84 12.58 -6.84
N ILE A 276 -19.12 12.12 -7.86
CA ILE A 276 -18.78 12.94 -9.02
C ILE A 276 -20.04 13.26 -9.82
N GLU A 277 -20.88 12.28 -10.09
CA GLU A 277 -22.12 12.45 -10.85
C GLU A 277 -23.10 13.42 -10.14
N ASP A 278 -23.32 13.24 -8.84
CA ASP A 278 -24.13 14.14 -8.02
C ASP A 278 -23.57 15.57 -7.98
N GLY A 279 -22.24 15.67 -7.93
CA GLY A 279 -21.57 16.97 -8.01
C GLY A 279 -21.72 17.64 -9.36
N LEU A 280 -21.63 16.86 -10.44
CA LEU A 280 -21.85 17.35 -11.80
C LEU A 280 -23.30 17.75 -12.04
N LYS A 281 -24.28 16.97 -11.57
CA LYS A 281 -25.72 17.34 -11.64
C LYS A 281 -26.03 18.63 -10.89
N LYS A 282 -25.49 18.80 -9.69
CA LYS A 282 -25.61 20.07 -8.93
C LYS A 282 -24.94 21.23 -9.66
N ALA A 283 -23.89 21.00 -10.42
CA ALA A 283 -23.24 22.05 -11.21
C ALA A 283 -24.00 22.41 -12.49
N SER A 284 -24.69 21.42 -13.10
CA SER A 284 -25.54 21.64 -14.30
C SER A 284 -26.91 22.20 -13.99
N GLY A 285 -27.31 22.29 -12.71
CA GLY A 285 -28.62 22.83 -12.32
C GLY A 285 -29.78 21.86 -12.53
N GLU A 286 -29.50 20.55 -12.68
CA GLU A 286 -30.47 19.46 -12.71
C GLU A 286 -30.76 18.87 -11.32
#